data_80dc60a237af40002607f7f7cf6f11dc
#
_entry.id   80dc60a237af40002607f7f7cf6f11dc
#
_cell.length_a   1.000
_cell.length_b   1.000
_cell.length_c   1.000
_cell.angle_alpha   90.00
_cell.angle_beta   90.00
_cell.angle_gamma   90.00
#
_symmetry.space_group_name_H-M   'P 1'
#
loop_
_entity.id
_entity.type
_entity.pdbx_description
1 polymer ?
#
loop_
_entity_poly.entity_id
_entity_poly.type
_entity_poly.pdbx_seq_one_letter_code
_entity_poly.pdbx_strand_id
1 'polypeptide(L)'
;MVKSLKFLSLPVFLTFFLISCSSEYSSDGGLDLSKRTFYNEFMACTAGPDYSPASMTEMIADWHKLISTEDLMGAWGYAPTSEDMSNGWWELQWTSKEAADTAWAAWLANEAAAEWTQKYSSVLQCNNEGRGKFTGVFPIEAEEFGALPSSGYFLAAAWLCKFNEGSGYTDAVTFLPGFTSAVRSSEGYAGTSYHFGNYFSVNNPDADFLWVDFANSRESIDQAVAAFIADVEPTQFPIFSEFATCGDAPDVYDGWTLYDSENKAYMPSFE
;
A
#
# COMPACT_ATOMS: atom_id res chain seq x y z
N MET A 1 86.51 -11.61 43.64
CA MET A 1 85.94 -10.61 42.68
C MET A 1 84.80 -11.28 41.93
N VAL A 2 83.56 -11.08 42.38
CA VAL A 2 82.36 -11.70 41.74
C VAL A 2 81.47 -10.52 41.38
N LYS A 3 81.33 -10.24 40.08
CA LYS A 3 80.47 -9.18 39.53
C LYS A 3 78.97 -9.66 39.57
N SER A 4 78.21 -8.89 40.31
CA SER A 4 76.73 -9.06 40.41
C SER A 4 76.06 -8.62 39.09
N LEU A 5 75.33 -9.54 38.47
CA LEU A 5 74.50 -9.26 37.28
C LEU A 5 73.10 -8.96 37.75
N LYS A 6 72.68 -7.67 37.63
CA LYS A 6 71.31 -7.28 37.91
C LYS A 6 70.37 -7.66 36.73
N PHE A 7 69.45 -8.58 36.99
CA PHE A 7 68.35 -8.86 36.08
C PHE A 7 67.32 -7.74 36.18
N LEU A 8 67.09 -7.09 35.07
CA LEU A 8 66.04 -6.11 34.89
C LEU A 8 64.77 -6.87 34.49
N SER A 9 63.80 -7.02 35.37
CA SER A 9 62.50 -7.56 35.06
C SER A 9 61.62 -6.53 34.38
N LEU A 10 61.33 -6.77 33.10
CA LEU A 10 60.36 -5.99 32.30
C LEU A 10 58.96 -6.54 32.58
N PRO A 11 57.98 -5.74 33.02
CA PRO A 11 56.61 -6.21 33.12
C PRO A 11 56.00 -6.24 31.72
N VAL A 12 55.62 -7.46 31.29
CA VAL A 12 54.78 -7.68 30.10
C VAL A 12 53.37 -7.23 30.45
N PHE A 13 53.00 -6.08 29.98
CA PHE A 13 51.58 -5.66 29.96
C PHE A 13 50.83 -6.49 28.92
N LEU A 14 50.10 -7.45 29.39
CA LEU A 14 49.15 -8.21 28.58
C LEU A 14 47.90 -7.33 28.42
N THR A 15 47.86 -6.52 27.38
CA THR A 15 46.67 -5.81 26.97
C THR A 15 45.66 -6.84 26.39
N PHE A 16 44.70 -7.21 27.22
CA PHE A 16 43.50 -7.88 26.73
C PHE A 16 42.74 -6.89 25.82
N PHE A 17 42.89 -7.06 24.51
CA PHE A 17 41.91 -6.52 23.58
C PHE A 17 40.61 -7.29 23.78
N LEU A 18 39.69 -6.71 24.53
CA LEU A 18 38.29 -7.05 24.45
C LEU A 18 37.81 -6.67 23.05
N ILE A 19 37.82 -7.61 22.13
CA ILE A 19 37.07 -7.50 20.89
C ILE A 19 35.61 -7.53 21.34
N SER A 20 35.08 -6.34 21.60
CA SER A 20 33.65 -6.11 21.64
C SER A 20 33.17 -6.38 20.20
N CYS A 21 32.65 -7.58 19.95
CA CYS A 21 31.75 -7.80 18.84
C CYS A 21 30.49 -6.95 19.12
N SER A 22 30.58 -5.63 18.89
CA SER A 22 29.40 -4.92 18.47
C SER A 22 29.06 -5.53 17.13
N SER A 23 28.02 -6.37 17.10
CA SER A 23 27.29 -6.56 15.86
C SER A 23 26.91 -5.16 15.42
N GLU A 24 27.66 -4.60 14.49
CA GLU A 24 27.18 -3.56 13.62
C GLU A 24 25.96 -4.21 12.94
N TYR A 25 24.82 -3.95 13.53
CA TYR A 25 23.55 -4.03 12.84
C TYR A 25 23.70 -3.02 11.71
N SER A 26 24.13 -3.53 10.55
CA SER A 26 24.13 -2.79 9.31
C SER A 26 22.69 -2.33 9.18
N SER A 27 22.42 -1.06 9.46
CA SER A 27 21.19 -0.42 9.06
C SER A 27 21.20 -0.47 7.54
N ASP A 28 20.69 -1.54 6.97
CA ASP A 28 20.15 -1.53 5.62
C ASP A 28 19.37 -0.23 5.53
N GLY A 29 19.65 0.58 4.51
CA GLY A 29 19.17 1.94 4.41
C GLY A 29 17.71 1.97 4.75
N GLY A 30 17.37 2.46 5.97
CA GLY A 30 16.10 2.23 6.62
C GLY A 30 14.98 2.64 5.68
N LEU A 31 13.91 1.86 5.62
CA LEU A 31 12.74 2.10 4.78
C LEU A 31 12.29 3.55 4.94
N ASP A 32 12.49 4.37 3.91
CA ASP A 32 12.10 5.78 3.90
C ASP A 32 10.62 5.89 3.55
N LEU A 33 9.77 5.75 4.55
CA LEU A 33 8.32 5.83 4.39
C LEU A 33 7.85 7.18 3.85
N SER A 34 8.66 8.27 3.95
CA SER A 34 8.29 9.57 3.40
C SER A 34 8.16 9.56 1.88
N LYS A 35 8.90 8.67 1.21
CA LYS A 35 8.80 8.45 -0.26
C LYS A 35 7.72 7.45 -0.66
N ARG A 36 7.07 6.87 0.32
CA ARG A 36 6.05 5.83 0.19
C ARG A 36 4.72 6.28 0.77
N THR A 37 4.59 7.58 1.02
CA THR A 37 3.38 8.18 1.60
C THR A 37 2.74 9.08 0.57
N PHE A 38 1.44 8.86 0.33
CA PHE A 38 0.64 9.55 -0.68
C PHE A 38 -0.68 10.00 -0.08
N TYR A 39 -1.36 10.90 -0.77
CA TYR A 39 -2.74 11.24 -0.45
C TYR A 39 -3.67 10.46 -1.37
N ASN A 40 -4.59 9.69 -0.77
CA ASN A 40 -5.51 8.82 -1.49
C ASN A 40 -6.95 9.23 -1.24
N GLU A 41 -7.78 9.14 -2.28
CA GLU A 41 -9.22 9.36 -2.21
C GLU A 41 -9.96 8.16 -2.80
N PHE A 42 -11.00 7.69 -2.11
CA PHE A 42 -11.86 6.61 -2.58
C PHE A 42 -13.28 7.12 -2.81
N MET A 43 -13.81 6.88 -3.99
CA MET A 43 -15.20 7.16 -4.34
C MET A 43 -15.97 5.85 -4.40
N ALA A 44 -17.09 5.76 -3.68
CA ALA A 44 -18.02 4.65 -3.83
C ALA A 44 -18.68 4.73 -5.23
N CYS A 45 -18.64 3.64 -5.97
CA CYS A 45 -19.15 3.55 -7.33
C CYS A 45 -20.15 2.40 -7.47
N THR A 46 -21.20 2.62 -8.27
CA THR A 46 -22.22 1.62 -8.60
C THR A 46 -22.27 1.42 -10.11
N ALA A 47 -22.23 0.17 -10.54
CA ALA A 47 -22.39 -0.18 -11.95
C ALA A 47 -23.78 0.23 -12.45
N GLY A 48 -23.83 0.87 -13.61
CA GLY A 48 -25.07 1.24 -14.29
C GLY A 48 -25.56 0.15 -15.24
N PRO A 49 -26.73 0.35 -15.88
CA PRO A 49 -27.34 -0.67 -16.77
C PRO A 49 -26.51 -0.97 -18.02
N ASP A 50 -25.64 -0.05 -18.44
CA ASP A 50 -24.77 -0.21 -19.63
C ASP A 50 -23.34 -0.64 -19.25
N TYR A 51 -23.13 -1.07 -17.98
CA TYR A 51 -21.83 -1.56 -17.53
C TYR A 51 -21.43 -2.83 -18.30
N SER A 52 -20.23 -2.78 -18.86
CA SER A 52 -19.58 -3.91 -19.52
C SER A 52 -18.08 -3.68 -19.62
N PRO A 53 -17.24 -4.71 -19.82
CA PRO A 53 -15.81 -4.54 -20.09
C PRO A 53 -15.53 -3.53 -21.20
N ALA A 54 -16.26 -3.59 -22.30
CA ALA A 54 -16.09 -2.69 -23.44
C ALA A 54 -16.42 -1.23 -23.11
N SER A 55 -17.56 -0.99 -22.43
CA SER A 55 -17.95 0.37 -22.04
C SER A 55 -17.02 0.97 -20.98
N MET A 56 -16.50 0.15 -20.06
CA MET A 56 -15.46 0.57 -19.10
C MET A 56 -14.17 0.96 -19.82
N THR A 57 -13.70 0.16 -20.80
CA THR A 57 -12.51 0.49 -21.59
C THR A 57 -12.68 1.82 -22.32
N GLU A 58 -13.84 2.06 -22.96
CA GLU A 58 -14.13 3.34 -23.63
C GLU A 58 -14.16 4.51 -22.64
N MET A 59 -14.83 4.32 -21.50
CA MET A 59 -14.94 5.33 -20.45
C MET A 59 -13.55 5.75 -19.93
N ILE A 60 -12.67 4.80 -19.65
CA ILE A 60 -11.30 5.07 -19.17
C ILE A 60 -10.46 5.73 -20.25
N ALA A 61 -10.57 5.29 -21.52
CA ALA A 61 -9.84 5.91 -22.64
C ALA A 61 -10.22 7.38 -22.86
N ASP A 62 -11.49 7.72 -22.68
CA ASP A 62 -11.94 9.10 -22.76
C ASP A 62 -11.53 9.91 -21.51
N TRP A 63 -11.56 9.29 -20.32
CA TRP A 63 -11.11 9.93 -19.08
C TRP A 63 -9.61 10.29 -19.14
N HIS A 64 -8.76 9.43 -19.67
CA HIS A 64 -7.32 9.71 -19.83
C HIS A 64 -7.05 11.00 -20.61
N LYS A 65 -7.90 11.36 -21.59
CA LYS A 65 -7.76 12.58 -22.37
C LYS A 65 -8.05 13.85 -21.56
N LEU A 66 -8.72 13.69 -20.41
CA LEU A 66 -9.12 14.78 -19.52
C LEU A 66 -8.15 15.00 -18.35
N ILE A 67 -7.23 14.05 -18.11
CA ILE A 67 -6.21 14.19 -17.07
C ILE A 67 -5.24 15.28 -17.47
N SER A 68 -5.24 16.38 -16.69
CA SER A 68 -4.48 17.60 -16.98
C SER A 68 -3.36 17.91 -16.00
N THR A 69 -3.10 17.03 -15.03
CA THR A 69 -2.09 17.21 -13.99
C THR A 69 -1.11 16.04 -13.95
N GLU A 70 0.12 16.32 -13.58
CA GLU A 70 1.14 15.30 -13.29
C GLU A 70 1.14 14.85 -11.83
N ASP A 71 0.29 15.48 -11.00
CA ASP A 71 0.20 15.17 -9.57
C ASP A 71 -0.69 13.94 -9.27
N LEU A 72 -1.45 13.44 -10.26
CA LEU A 72 -2.14 12.15 -10.17
C LEU A 72 -1.11 11.05 -10.44
N MET A 73 -0.76 10.31 -9.38
CA MET A 73 0.23 9.24 -9.43
C MET A 73 -0.33 7.94 -10.00
N GLY A 74 -1.58 7.62 -9.67
CA GLY A 74 -2.27 6.43 -10.13
C GLY A 74 -3.76 6.48 -9.88
N ALA A 75 -4.50 5.60 -10.53
CA ALA A 75 -5.90 5.35 -10.25
C ALA A 75 -6.22 3.86 -10.38
N TRP A 76 -7.09 3.37 -9.52
CA TRP A 76 -7.51 1.98 -9.49
C TRP A 76 -9.02 1.87 -9.35
N GLY A 77 -9.59 0.83 -9.95
CA GLY A 77 -10.98 0.43 -9.78
C GLY A 77 -11.07 -0.88 -9.03
N TYR A 78 -12.05 -0.99 -8.15
CA TYR A 78 -12.30 -2.17 -7.34
C TYR A 78 -13.74 -2.63 -7.53
N ALA A 79 -13.92 -3.86 -7.97
CA ALA A 79 -15.23 -4.49 -8.08
C ALA A 79 -15.43 -5.47 -6.91
N PRO A 80 -16.59 -5.45 -6.23
CA PRO A 80 -16.85 -6.36 -5.13
C PRO A 80 -16.93 -7.81 -5.63
N THR A 81 -16.35 -8.74 -4.86
CA THR A 81 -16.42 -10.18 -5.18
C THR A 81 -17.61 -10.89 -4.51
N SER A 82 -18.39 -10.18 -3.69
CA SER A 82 -19.56 -10.70 -2.98
C SER A 82 -20.79 -9.82 -3.24
N GLU A 83 -21.96 -10.45 -3.36
CA GLU A 83 -23.25 -9.76 -3.51
C GLU A 83 -23.66 -8.96 -2.25
N ASP A 84 -23.07 -9.27 -1.09
CA ASP A 84 -23.31 -8.56 0.15
C ASP A 84 -22.64 -7.17 0.17
N MET A 85 -21.71 -6.93 -0.74
CA MET A 85 -20.99 -5.66 -0.88
C MET A 85 -21.74 -4.76 -1.88
N SER A 86 -22.19 -3.60 -1.42
CA SER A 86 -23.10 -2.73 -2.18
C SER A 86 -22.44 -1.87 -3.26
N ASN A 87 -21.14 -1.65 -3.17
CA ASN A 87 -20.41 -0.79 -4.12
C ASN A 87 -19.03 -1.31 -4.47
N GLY A 88 -18.58 -0.93 -5.68
CA GLY A 88 -17.17 -0.86 -6.01
C GLY A 88 -16.56 0.45 -5.56
N TRP A 89 -15.28 0.60 -5.81
CA TRP A 89 -14.55 1.80 -5.47
C TRP A 89 -13.69 2.27 -6.64
N TRP A 90 -13.51 3.59 -6.73
CA TRP A 90 -12.51 4.22 -7.58
C TRP A 90 -11.55 4.96 -6.68
N GLU A 91 -10.29 4.55 -6.70
CA GLU A 91 -9.21 5.17 -5.97
C GLU A 91 -8.44 6.13 -6.87
N LEU A 92 -8.08 7.29 -6.30
CA LEU A 92 -7.14 8.24 -6.87
C LEU A 92 -5.99 8.44 -5.89
N GLN A 93 -4.75 8.30 -6.34
CA GLN A 93 -3.56 8.56 -5.56
C GLN A 93 -2.87 9.83 -6.07
N TRP A 94 -2.57 10.73 -5.15
CA TRP A 94 -2.02 12.04 -5.43
C TRP A 94 -0.68 12.26 -4.72
N THR A 95 0.15 13.15 -5.28
CA THR A 95 1.39 13.59 -4.63
C THR A 95 1.13 14.29 -3.29
N SER A 96 0.00 14.99 -3.14
CA SER A 96 -0.40 15.66 -1.90
C SER A 96 -1.91 15.97 -1.88
N LYS A 97 -2.42 16.35 -0.70
CA LYS A 97 -3.79 16.84 -0.55
C LYS A 97 -4.03 18.12 -1.35
N GLU A 98 -3.08 19.05 -1.37
CA GLU A 98 -3.16 20.31 -2.10
C GLU A 98 -3.24 20.08 -3.60
N ALA A 99 -2.51 19.09 -4.12
CA ALA A 99 -2.59 18.65 -5.51
C ALA A 99 -3.98 18.09 -5.84
N ALA A 100 -4.53 17.23 -4.98
CA ALA A 100 -5.88 16.71 -5.13
C ALA A 100 -6.93 17.81 -5.14
N ASP A 101 -6.89 18.74 -4.16
CA ASP A 101 -7.84 19.86 -4.07
C ASP A 101 -7.79 20.75 -5.34
N THR A 102 -6.59 20.99 -5.86
CA THR A 102 -6.39 21.79 -7.10
C THR A 102 -6.95 21.04 -8.32
N ALA A 103 -6.66 19.75 -8.44
CA ALA A 103 -7.15 18.91 -9.54
C ALA A 103 -8.69 18.81 -9.54
N TRP A 104 -9.30 18.64 -8.37
CA TRP A 104 -10.76 18.62 -8.23
C TRP A 104 -11.41 19.94 -8.59
N ALA A 105 -10.81 21.07 -8.18
CA ALA A 105 -11.33 22.40 -8.57
C ALA A 105 -11.27 22.58 -10.10
N ALA A 106 -10.19 22.15 -10.76
CA ALA A 106 -10.05 22.18 -12.21
C ALA A 106 -11.07 21.24 -12.89
N TRP A 107 -11.25 20.02 -12.37
CA TRP A 107 -12.22 19.05 -12.89
C TRP A 107 -13.66 19.59 -12.86
N LEU A 108 -14.08 20.17 -11.74
CA LEU A 108 -15.42 20.72 -11.56
C LEU A 108 -15.69 21.95 -12.44
N ALA A 109 -14.65 22.69 -12.86
CA ALA A 109 -14.76 23.82 -13.76
C ALA A 109 -14.64 23.44 -15.24
N ASN A 110 -14.37 22.16 -15.56
CA ASN A 110 -14.11 21.69 -16.93
C ASN A 110 -15.42 21.18 -17.58
N GLU A 111 -15.89 21.87 -18.63
CA GLU A 111 -17.09 21.48 -19.38
C GLU A 111 -16.97 20.06 -20.00
N ALA A 112 -15.78 19.71 -20.51
CA ALA A 112 -15.54 18.38 -21.09
C ALA A 112 -15.59 17.26 -20.03
N ALA A 113 -15.20 17.55 -18.78
CA ALA A 113 -15.35 16.61 -17.66
C ALA A 113 -16.81 16.43 -17.28
N ALA A 114 -17.62 17.49 -17.32
CA ALA A 114 -19.06 17.40 -17.10
C ALA A 114 -19.75 16.58 -18.21
N GLU A 115 -19.39 16.78 -19.48
CA GLU A 115 -19.88 15.99 -20.61
C GLU A 115 -19.50 14.53 -20.49
N TRP A 116 -18.26 14.22 -20.09
CA TRP A 116 -17.79 12.85 -19.82
C TRP A 116 -18.61 12.19 -18.71
N THR A 117 -18.82 12.88 -17.60
CA THR A 117 -19.61 12.39 -16.46
C THR A 117 -21.05 12.06 -16.90
N GLN A 118 -21.65 12.91 -17.70
CA GLN A 118 -22.99 12.68 -18.25
C GLN A 118 -23.02 11.51 -19.24
N LYS A 119 -22.05 11.43 -20.16
CA LYS A 119 -21.94 10.38 -21.19
C LYS A 119 -21.89 8.99 -20.55
N TYR A 120 -21.11 8.84 -19.47
CA TYR A 120 -20.87 7.55 -18.85
C TYR A 120 -21.70 7.28 -17.59
N SER A 121 -22.71 8.09 -17.31
CA SER A 121 -23.57 7.95 -16.13
C SER A 121 -24.37 6.64 -16.09
N SER A 122 -24.61 6.01 -17.27
CA SER A 122 -25.24 4.68 -17.35
C SER A 122 -24.25 3.52 -17.31
N VAL A 123 -22.94 3.80 -17.36
CA VAL A 123 -21.86 2.80 -17.22
C VAL A 123 -21.44 2.68 -15.75
N LEU A 124 -21.02 3.78 -15.15
CA LEU A 124 -20.55 3.80 -13.76
C LEU A 124 -20.93 5.14 -13.11
N GLN A 125 -21.49 5.07 -11.89
CA GLN A 125 -21.82 6.24 -11.09
C GLN A 125 -20.99 6.24 -9.81
N CYS A 126 -20.17 7.29 -9.61
CA CYS A 126 -19.34 7.43 -8.43
C CYS A 126 -19.76 8.64 -7.58
N ASN A 127 -19.74 8.50 -6.27
CA ASN A 127 -20.05 9.56 -5.32
C ASN A 127 -18.80 10.43 -5.07
N ASN A 128 -18.63 11.47 -5.87
CA ASN A 128 -17.49 12.39 -5.75
C ASN A 128 -17.52 13.24 -4.48
N GLU A 129 -18.73 13.59 -3.98
CA GLU A 129 -18.86 14.43 -2.79
C GLU A 129 -18.57 13.68 -1.50
N GLY A 130 -18.96 12.38 -1.47
CA GLY A 130 -18.75 11.49 -0.33
C GLY A 130 -17.38 10.79 -0.31
N ARG A 131 -16.35 11.36 -0.97
CA ARG A 131 -15.03 10.74 -1.01
C ARG A 131 -14.45 10.46 0.37
N GLY A 132 -14.05 9.22 0.61
CA GLY A 132 -13.14 8.86 1.69
C GLY A 132 -11.75 9.44 1.41
N LYS A 133 -11.09 9.99 2.42
CA LYS A 133 -9.78 10.66 2.33
C LYS A 133 -8.80 10.01 3.28
N PHE A 134 -7.61 9.69 2.76
CA PHE A 134 -6.63 8.90 3.48
C PHE A 134 -5.22 9.42 3.22
N THR A 135 -4.36 9.19 4.23
CA THR A 135 -2.91 9.15 4.03
C THR A 135 -2.53 7.70 3.79
N GLY A 136 -2.13 7.36 2.58
CA GLY A 136 -1.71 6.02 2.20
C GLY A 136 -0.21 5.83 2.40
N VAL A 137 0.20 4.70 2.98
CA VAL A 137 1.60 4.31 3.15
C VAL A 137 1.81 2.92 2.53
N PHE A 138 2.74 2.81 1.59
CA PHE A 138 3.00 1.60 0.78
C PHE A 138 4.45 1.14 0.93
N PRO A 139 4.79 0.34 1.95
CA PRO A 139 6.19 -0.01 2.26
C PRO A 139 6.86 -0.95 1.26
N ILE A 140 6.06 -1.67 0.46
CA ILE A 140 6.52 -2.67 -0.53
C ILE A 140 6.07 -2.24 -1.92
N GLU A 141 6.96 -2.34 -2.91
CA GLU A 141 6.62 -2.13 -4.32
C GLU A 141 5.78 -3.28 -4.86
N ALA A 142 4.80 -2.95 -5.71
CA ALA A 142 3.88 -3.95 -6.28
C ALA A 142 4.58 -5.09 -7.04
N GLU A 143 5.77 -4.84 -7.61
CA GLU A 143 6.54 -5.83 -8.38
C GLU A 143 7.69 -6.47 -7.60
N GLU A 144 7.85 -6.16 -6.32
CA GLU A 144 8.99 -6.66 -5.51
C GLU A 144 8.98 -8.19 -5.39
N PHE A 145 7.81 -8.81 -5.28
CA PHE A 145 7.65 -10.26 -5.15
C PHE A 145 7.14 -10.96 -6.41
N GLY A 146 7.06 -10.27 -7.53
CA GLY A 146 6.64 -10.83 -8.81
C GLY A 146 6.02 -9.79 -9.72
N ALA A 147 5.89 -10.13 -11.01
CA ALA A 147 5.33 -9.22 -11.99
C ALA A 147 3.80 -9.09 -11.85
N LEU A 148 3.29 -7.89 -12.02
CA LEU A 148 1.86 -7.64 -12.18
C LEU A 148 1.36 -8.16 -13.53
N PRO A 149 0.10 -8.63 -13.63
CA PRO A 149 -0.51 -8.98 -14.90
C PRO A 149 -0.54 -7.78 -15.85
N SER A 150 -0.29 -8.03 -17.14
CA SER A 150 -0.35 -6.97 -18.18
C SER A 150 -1.74 -6.37 -18.36
N SER A 151 -2.79 -7.05 -17.91
CA SER A 151 -4.17 -6.54 -17.84
C SER A 151 -4.35 -5.45 -16.79
N GLY A 152 -3.39 -5.29 -15.86
CA GLY A 152 -3.49 -4.45 -14.67
C GLY A 152 -4.41 -5.01 -13.59
N TYR A 153 -4.84 -6.27 -13.72
CA TYR A 153 -5.63 -6.95 -12.72
C TYR A 153 -4.82 -7.23 -11.44
N PHE A 154 -5.46 -7.08 -10.31
CA PHE A 154 -4.99 -7.52 -9.00
C PHE A 154 -6.17 -7.93 -8.12
N LEU A 155 -5.90 -8.67 -7.05
CA LEU A 155 -6.85 -8.91 -5.97
C LEU A 155 -6.48 -8.03 -4.79
N ALA A 156 -7.48 -7.44 -4.15
CA ALA A 156 -7.34 -6.66 -2.92
C ALA A 156 -8.15 -7.29 -1.79
N ALA A 157 -7.55 -7.39 -0.60
CA ALA A 157 -8.23 -7.82 0.63
C ALA A 157 -8.10 -6.70 1.66
N ALA A 158 -9.21 -6.00 1.93
CA ALA A 158 -9.25 -4.79 2.75
C ALA A 158 -9.79 -5.09 4.15
N TRP A 159 -8.98 -4.82 5.17
CA TRP A 159 -9.33 -4.95 6.58
C TRP A 159 -9.65 -3.59 7.17
N LEU A 160 -10.79 -3.45 7.84
CA LEU A 160 -11.13 -2.26 8.61
C LEU A 160 -10.50 -2.38 9.99
N CYS A 161 -9.62 -1.43 10.33
CA CYS A 161 -8.85 -1.48 11.56
C CYS A 161 -9.12 -0.25 12.43
N LYS A 162 -9.04 -0.45 13.76
CA LYS A 162 -9.14 0.61 14.78
C LYS A 162 -7.92 0.57 15.69
N PHE A 163 -7.48 1.75 16.09
CA PHE A 163 -6.45 1.85 17.11
C PHE A 163 -7.00 1.48 18.50
N ASN A 164 -6.17 0.82 19.27
CA ASN A 164 -6.43 0.60 20.69
C ASN A 164 -6.35 1.93 21.46
N GLU A 165 -6.94 1.97 22.66
CA GLU A 165 -6.91 3.19 23.49
C GLU A 165 -5.48 3.66 23.76
N GLY A 166 -5.20 4.91 23.43
CA GLY A 166 -3.89 5.53 23.61
C GLY A 166 -2.91 5.32 22.47
N SER A 167 -3.26 4.51 21.45
CA SER A 167 -2.46 4.26 20.26
C SER A 167 -2.93 5.11 19.06
N GLY A 168 -2.13 5.15 17.99
CA GLY A 168 -2.47 5.94 16.82
C GLY A 168 -1.50 5.75 15.64
N TYR A 169 -1.57 6.68 14.71
CA TYR A 169 -0.77 6.71 13.48
C TYR A 169 0.73 6.45 13.70
N THR A 170 1.31 7.08 14.74
CA THR A 170 2.74 6.95 15.04
C THR A 170 3.13 5.52 15.38
N ASP A 171 2.28 4.79 16.13
CA ASP A 171 2.55 3.40 16.50
C ASP A 171 2.55 2.50 15.26
N ALA A 172 1.53 2.69 14.39
CA ALA A 172 1.44 1.97 13.13
C ALA A 172 2.65 2.23 12.23
N VAL A 173 3.03 3.48 12.00
CA VAL A 173 4.19 3.83 11.14
C VAL A 173 5.51 3.31 11.73
N THR A 174 5.63 3.26 13.06
CA THR A 174 6.81 2.69 13.74
C THR A 174 6.88 1.16 13.56
N PHE A 175 5.72 0.49 13.49
CA PHE A 175 5.61 -0.96 13.26
C PHE A 175 5.99 -1.38 11.82
N LEU A 176 5.64 -0.56 10.81
CA LEU A 176 5.77 -0.94 9.39
C LEU A 176 7.17 -1.41 8.95
N PRO A 177 8.31 -0.79 9.37
CA PRO A 177 9.63 -1.27 8.97
C PRO A 177 9.92 -2.70 9.44
N GLY A 178 9.56 -3.05 10.67
CA GLY A 178 9.73 -4.39 11.23
C GLY A 178 8.89 -5.43 10.49
N PHE A 179 7.62 -5.11 10.25
CA PHE A 179 6.71 -5.95 9.47
C PHE A 179 7.22 -6.17 8.04
N THR A 180 7.59 -5.09 7.35
CA THR A 180 8.14 -5.15 5.98
C THR A 180 9.40 -6.01 5.91
N SER A 181 10.29 -5.90 6.90
CA SER A 181 11.49 -6.74 6.98
C SER A 181 11.14 -8.22 7.17
N ALA A 182 10.15 -8.55 7.99
CA ALA A 182 9.69 -9.92 8.18
C ALA A 182 9.11 -10.51 6.88
N VAL A 183 8.25 -9.74 6.17
CA VAL A 183 7.70 -10.13 4.87
C VAL A 183 8.83 -10.39 3.86
N ARG A 184 9.81 -9.48 3.73
CA ARG A 184 10.96 -9.63 2.83
C ARG A 184 11.85 -10.83 3.14
N SER A 185 11.86 -11.26 4.38
CA SER A 185 12.67 -12.41 4.82
C SER A 185 12.01 -13.76 4.55
N SER A 186 10.72 -13.79 4.19
CA SER A 186 10.00 -15.02 3.88
C SER A 186 10.03 -15.32 2.38
N GLU A 187 10.50 -16.51 2.02
CA GLU A 187 10.48 -16.99 0.64
C GLU A 187 9.06 -17.29 0.13
N GLY A 188 8.10 -17.42 1.03
CA GLY A 188 6.71 -17.75 0.71
C GLY A 188 5.98 -16.69 -0.11
N TYR A 189 6.47 -15.45 -0.16
CA TYR A 189 5.89 -14.37 -0.99
C TYR A 189 6.38 -14.37 -2.44
N ALA A 190 7.40 -15.17 -2.78
CA ALA A 190 7.96 -15.16 -4.14
C ALA A 190 6.91 -15.54 -5.21
N GLY A 191 6.83 -14.75 -6.27
CA GLY A 191 5.91 -14.96 -7.40
C GLY A 191 4.48 -14.46 -7.19
N THR A 192 4.14 -13.93 -5.99
CA THR A 192 2.77 -13.52 -5.64
C THR A 192 2.44 -12.09 -6.05
N SER A 193 3.42 -11.25 -6.37
CA SER A 193 3.27 -9.79 -6.47
C SER A 193 2.66 -9.16 -5.20
N TYR A 194 2.84 -9.82 -4.04
CA TYR A 194 2.30 -9.33 -2.78
C TYR A 194 2.88 -7.97 -2.42
N HIS A 195 2.01 -7.07 -2.12
CA HIS A 195 2.32 -5.79 -1.48
C HIS A 195 1.14 -5.39 -0.60
N PHE A 196 1.32 -4.37 0.21
CA PHE A 196 0.25 -3.89 1.06
C PHE A 196 0.27 -2.37 1.19
N GLY A 197 -0.89 -1.81 1.47
CA GLY A 197 -1.08 -0.40 1.79
C GLY A 197 -1.81 -0.22 3.12
N ASN A 198 -1.38 0.79 3.87
CA ASN A 198 -2.10 1.25 5.06
C ASN A 198 -2.70 2.62 4.74
N TYR A 199 -4.02 2.70 4.73
CA TYR A 199 -4.75 3.94 4.43
C TYR A 199 -5.29 4.53 5.72
N PHE A 200 -4.57 5.49 6.29
CA PHE A 200 -4.96 6.17 7.53
C PHE A 200 -6.05 7.18 7.25
N SER A 201 -7.19 7.01 7.90
CA SER A 201 -8.39 7.78 7.65
C SER A 201 -8.24 9.24 8.08
N VAL A 202 -8.71 10.15 7.24
CA VAL A 202 -8.86 11.56 7.56
C VAL A 202 -10.30 11.88 7.96
N ASN A 203 -11.28 11.16 7.44
CA ASN A 203 -12.70 11.48 7.60
C ASN A 203 -13.65 10.25 7.69
N ASN A 204 -13.14 9.02 7.80
CA ASN A 204 -13.99 7.83 7.95
C ASN A 204 -14.28 7.56 9.44
N PRO A 205 -15.55 7.53 9.89
CA PRO A 205 -15.87 7.24 11.28
C PRO A 205 -15.84 5.74 11.63
N ASP A 206 -15.86 4.86 10.63
CA ASP A 206 -16.01 3.42 10.83
C ASP A 206 -14.67 2.71 11.05
N ALA A 207 -13.56 3.28 10.56
CA ALA A 207 -12.21 2.78 10.71
C ALA A 207 -11.20 3.91 10.90
N ASP A 208 -10.18 3.69 11.74
CA ASP A 208 -9.06 4.60 11.86
C ASP A 208 -8.08 4.43 10.70
N PHE A 209 -7.97 3.20 10.20
CA PHE A 209 -7.23 2.92 8.97
C PHE A 209 -7.75 1.64 8.29
N LEU A 210 -7.43 1.52 7.00
CA LEU A 210 -7.56 0.27 6.26
C LEU A 210 -6.18 -0.35 6.11
N TRP A 211 -6.08 -1.64 6.38
CA TRP A 211 -4.96 -2.47 5.94
C TRP A 211 -5.42 -3.20 4.69
N VAL A 212 -4.73 -3.02 3.58
CA VAL A 212 -5.12 -3.67 2.32
C VAL A 212 -3.95 -4.49 1.80
N ASP A 213 -4.19 -5.78 1.65
CA ASP A 213 -3.27 -6.73 1.03
C ASP A 213 -3.59 -6.83 -0.45
N PHE A 214 -2.57 -6.81 -1.30
CA PHE A 214 -2.69 -6.91 -2.74
C PHE A 214 -1.87 -8.09 -3.26
N ALA A 215 -2.36 -8.77 -4.29
CA ALA A 215 -1.63 -9.79 -5.03
C ALA A 215 -2.16 -9.93 -6.46
N ASN A 216 -1.42 -10.63 -7.32
CA ASN A 216 -1.77 -10.77 -8.74
C ASN A 216 -2.90 -11.78 -9.02
N SER A 217 -3.35 -12.56 -8.02
CA SER A 217 -4.41 -13.56 -8.17
C SER A 217 -4.93 -14.04 -6.81
N ARG A 218 -6.05 -14.79 -6.83
CA ARG A 218 -6.59 -15.48 -5.66
C ARG A 218 -5.57 -16.48 -5.07
N GLU A 219 -4.94 -17.27 -5.93
CA GLU A 219 -3.93 -18.25 -5.51
C GLU A 219 -2.76 -17.56 -4.81
N SER A 220 -2.35 -16.40 -5.32
CA SER A 220 -1.26 -15.61 -4.73
C SER A 220 -1.62 -15.00 -3.38
N ILE A 221 -2.86 -14.56 -3.16
CA ILE A 221 -3.33 -14.14 -1.83
C ILE A 221 -3.31 -15.33 -0.87
N ASP A 222 -3.81 -16.49 -1.28
CA ASP A 222 -3.82 -17.69 -0.42
C ASP A 222 -2.38 -18.13 -0.06
N GLN A 223 -1.46 -18.03 -1.02
CA GLN A 223 -0.03 -18.28 -0.78
C GLN A 223 0.57 -17.24 0.20
N ALA A 224 0.28 -15.95 0.02
CA ALA A 224 0.76 -14.89 0.89
C ALA A 224 0.20 -15.03 2.32
N VAL A 225 -1.06 -15.42 2.48
CA VAL A 225 -1.68 -15.72 3.79
C VAL A 225 -0.97 -16.91 4.45
N ALA A 226 -0.67 -17.97 3.71
CA ALA A 226 0.07 -19.10 4.24
C ALA A 226 1.48 -18.71 4.70
N ALA A 227 2.18 -17.88 3.93
CA ALA A 227 3.49 -17.34 4.30
C ALA A 227 3.41 -16.43 5.54
N PHE A 228 2.38 -15.58 5.63
CA PHE A 228 2.13 -14.73 6.78
C PHE A 228 1.99 -15.58 8.05
N ILE A 229 1.12 -16.58 8.05
CA ILE A 229 0.87 -17.46 9.20
C ILE A 229 2.14 -18.20 9.64
N ALA A 230 2.93 -18.66 8.66
CA ALA A 230 4.13 -19.46 8.95
C ALA A 230 5.30 -18.61 9.47
N ASP A 231 5.56 -17.46 8.85
CA ASP A 231 6.85 -16.77 8.97
C ASP A 231 6.74 -15.38 9.62
N VAL A 232 5.59 -14.71 9.49
CA VAL A 232 5.42 -13.30 9.90
C VAL A 232 4.57 -13.16 11.15
N GLU A 233 3.41 -13.82 11.19
CA GLU A 233 2.44 -13.73 12.29
C GLU A 233 3.06 -14.01 13.67
N PRO A 234 3.89 -15.07 13.85
CA PRO A 234 4.39 -15.39 15.19
C PRO A 234 5.21 -14.28 15.86
N THR A 235 5.80 -13.40 15.06
CA THR A 235 6.65 -12.31 15.57
C THR A 235 6.00 -10.95 15.45
N GLN A 236 5.17 -10.72 14.45
CA GLN A 236 4.62 -9.39 14.14
C GLN A 236 3.21 -9.18 14.70
N PHE A 237 2.37 -10.21 14.71
CA PHE A 237 1.01 -10.08 15.22
C PHE A 237 0.92 -9.70 16.71
N PRO A 238 1.78 -10.23 17.61
CA PRO A 238 1.80 -9.75 19.00
C PRO A 238 2.07 -8.25 19.12
N ILE A 239 2.97 -7.69 18.30
CA ILE A 239 3.30 -6.26 18.30
C ILE A 239 2.14 -5.46 17.70
N PHE A 240 1.56 -5.93 16.58
CA PHE A 240 0.39 -5.30 15.95
C PHE A 240 -0.78 -5.19 16.93
N SER A 241 -1.08 -6.26 17.64
CA SER A 241 -2.21 -6.33 18.59
C SER A 241 -2.07 -5.41 19.82
N GLU A 242 -0.86 -4.89 20.09
CA GLU A 242 -0.66 -3.90 21.14
C GLU A 242 -1.28 -2.54 20.79
N PHE A 243 -1.31 -2.17 19.50
CA PHE A 243 -1.76 -0.85 19.08
C PHE A 243 -3.02 -0.85 18.21
N ALA A 244 -3.42 -1.96 17.59
CA ALA A 244 -4.57 -2.00 16.69
C ALA A 244 -5.32 -3.34 16.72
N THR A 245 -6.56 -3.28 16.28
CA THR A 245 -7.42 -4.45 16.02
C THR A 245 -8.16 -4.25 14.71
N CYS A 246 -8.22 -5.27 13.88
CA CYS A 246 -8.98 -5.28 12.63
C CYS A 246 -10.22 -6.18 12.74
N GLY A 247 -11.13 -6.04 11.77
CA GLY A 247 -12.32 -6.91 11.65
C GLY A 247 -11.97 -8.39 11.48
N ASP A 248 -12.96 -9.26 11.65
CA ASP A 248 -12.77 -10.73 11.63
C ASP A 248 -12.46 -11.27 10.21
N ALA A 249 -12.84 -10.55 9.17
CA ALA A 249 -12.59 -10.92 7.77
C ALA A 249 -12.40 -9.67 6.90
N PRO A 250 -11.62 -9.76 5.81
CA PRO A 250 -11.47 -8.66 4.87
C PRO A 250 -12.63 -8.59 3.89
N ASP A 251 -12.92 -7.38 3.42
CA ASP A 251 -13.65 -7.17 2.18
C ASP A 251 -12.73 -7.46 0.99
N VAL A 252 -13.18 -8.29 0.06
CA VAL A 252 -12.35 -8.72 -1.07
C VAL A 252 -12.88 -8.15 -2.38
N TYR A 253 -11.95 -7.60 -3.17
CA TYR A 253 -12.23 -6.94 -4.43
C TYR A 253 -11.37 -7.49 -5.56
N ASP A 254 -11.98 -7.64 -6.74
CA ASP A 254 -11.22 -7.68 -7.98
C ASP A 254 -10.84 -6.24 -8.36
N GLY A 255 -9.56 -6.01 -8.61
CA GLY A 255 -9.02 -4.69 -8.89
C GLY A 255 -8.38 -4.57 -10.27
N TRP A 256 -8.38 -3.35 -10.81
CA TRP A 256 -7.68 -3.00 -12.05
C TRP A 256 -6.98 -1.66 -11.89
N THR A 257 -5.75 -1.59 -12.36
CA THR A 257 -5.10 -0.30 -12.59
C THR A 257 -5.87 0.43 -13.69
N LEU A 258 -6.36 1.63 -13.42
CA LEU A 258 -7.08 2.46 -14.40
C LEU A 258 -6.15 3.50 -15.05
N TYR A 259 -5.16 3.98 -14.30
CA TYR A 259 -4.17 4.96 -14.75
C TYR A 259 -2.85 4.75 -14.02
N ASP A 260 -1.76 4.92 -14.76
CA ASP A 260 -0.40 4.88 -14.25
C ASP A 260 0.37 6.10 -14.77
N SER A 261 0.86 6.95 -13.87
CA SER A 261 1.61 8.16 -14.23
C SER A 261 2.96 7.86 -14.89
N GLU A 262 3.56 6.70 -14.58
CA GLU A 262 4.83 6.26 -15.16
C GLU A 262 4.64 5.66 -16.55
N ASN A 263 3.43 5.14 -16.84
CA ASN A 263 3.06 4.59 -18.15
C ASN A 263 1.74 5.18 -18.65
N LYS A 264 1.76 6.45 -19.06
CA LYS A 264 0.57 7.18 -19.54
C LYS A 264 -0.13 6.54 -20.75
N ALA A 265 0.53 5.62 -21.45
CA ALA A 265 -0.06 4.86 -22.57
C ALA A 265 -0.77 3.57 -22.11
N TYR A 266 -0.66 3.25 -20.83
CA TYR A 266 -1.31 2.08 -20.25
C TYR A 266 -2.83 2.16 -20.39
N MET A 267 -3.45 1.02 -20.73
CA MET A 267 -4.91 0.87 -20.75
C MET A 267 -5.28 -0.47 -20.09
N PRO A 268 -6.25 -0.47 -19.16
CA PRO A 268 -6.70 -1.70 -18.51
C PRO A 268 -7.39 -2.64 -19.48
N SER A 269 -7.33 -3.95 -19.19
CA SER A 269 -8.20 -4.95 -19.79
C SER A 269 -9.12 -5.52 -18.69
N PHE A 270 -10.41 -5.39 -18.90
CA PHE A 270 -11.45 -5.86 -17.97
C PHE A 270 -11.99 -7.26 -18.36
N GLU A 271 -11.24 -8.01 -19.23
CA GLU A 271 -11.60 -9.36 -19.70
C GLU A 271 -11.23 -10.45 -18.68
#